data_6abbec0331b525428a8f0d0298541848
#
_entry.id   6abbec0331b525428a8f0d0298541848
#
_cell.length_a   1.000
_cell.length_b   1.000
_cell.length_c   1.000
_cell.angle_alpha   90.00
_cell.angle_beta   90.00
_cell.angle_gamma   90.00
#
_symmetry.space_group_name_H-M   'P 1'
#
loop_
_entity.id
_entity.type
_entity.pdbx_description
1 polymer ?
#
loop_
_entity_poly.entity_id
_entity_poly.type
_entity_poly.pdbx_seq_one_letter_code
_entity_poly.pdbx_strand_id
1 'polypeptide(L)'
;MNEATLLPADRYVVINKTILTDADRKYLISFYEPIIGHLAVALYLVLINDLEEGKCISRDFTHHHLMSLLKTPLKVLKEAREALEATGLMRTLYKKGDINNYLYEIKIRFSFENNRFRSFDRGS
;
A
#
# COMPACT_ATOMS: atom_id res chain seq x y z
N MET A 1 3.68 18.89 11.66
CA MET A 1 3.30 18.17 12.82
C MET A 1 3.21 16.70 12.52
N ASN A 2 3.48 15.97 13.47
CA ASN A 2 3.57 14.55 13.31
C ASN A 2 2.28 13.87 13.70
N GLU A 3 1.98 12.79 13.06
CA GLU A 3 0.90 11.97 13.53
C GLU A 3 1.24 11.45 14.91
N ALA A 4 0.24 11.12 15.68
CA ALA A 4 0.44 10.49 16.97
C ALA A 4 1.09 9.13 16.77
N THR A 5 1.61 8.56 17.84
CA THR A 5 2.19 7.23 17.77
C THR A 5 1.14 6.25 17.26
N LEU A 6 1.51 5.47 16.27
CA LEU A 6 0.63 4.43 15.72
C LEU A 6 0.46 3.33 16.76
N LEU A 7 -0.79 2.92 16.97
CA LEU A 7 -1.13 1.87 17.93
C LEU A 7 -1.83 0.72 17.20
N PRO A 8 -1.70 -0.51 17.72
CA PRO A 8 -2.37 -1.65 17.07
C PRO A 8 -3.88 -1.51 16.95
N ALA A 9 -4.51 -0.83 17.89
CA ALA A 9 -5.97 -0.65 17.88
C ALA A 9 -6.42 0.43 16.91
N ASP A 10 -5.50 1.22 16.37
CA ASP A 10 -5.86 2.26 15.41
C ASP A 10 -6.47 1.63 14.17
N ARG A 11 -7.48 2.29 13.62
CA ARG A 11 -8.24 1.77 12.49
C ARG A 11 -7.72 2.32 11.19
N TYR A 12 -7.93 1.55 10.14
CA TYR A 12 -7.61 2.04 8.80
C TYR A 12 -8.67 1.56 7.80
N VAL A 13 -8.78 2.31 6.72
CA VAL A 13 -9.59 1.98 5.57
C VAL A 13 -8.68 2.12 4.35
N VAL A 14 -8.82 1.23 3.41
CA VAL A 14 -8.04 1.27 2.16
C VAL A 14 -8.93 1.79 1.05
N ILE A 15 -8.41 2.68 0.22
CA ILE A 15 -9.10 3.06 -1.01
C ILE A 15 -8.16 2.90 -2.20
N ASN A 16 -8.75 2.55 -3.34
CA ASN A 16 -8.03 2.38 -4.58
C ASN A 16 -9.00 2.54 -5.73
N LYS A 17 -8.67 3.42 -6.65
CA LYS A 17 -9.57 3.73 -7.75
C LYS A 17 -9.28 2.94 -9.02
N THR A 18 -8.23 2.14 -9.03
CA THR A 18 -7.85 1.37 -10.20
C THR A 18 -7.64 -0.09 -9.82
N ILE A 19 -7.66 -0.95 -10.82
CA ILE A 19 -7.48 -2.38 -10.61
C ILE A 19 -6.03 -2.73 -10.89
N LEU A 20 -5.46 -3.56 -10.00
CA LEU A 20 -4.10 -4.06 -10.20
C LEU A 20 -4.13 -5.20 -11.21
N THR A 21 -3.43 -5.02 -12.32
CA THR A 21 -3.36 -6.02 -13.37
C THR A 21 -2.19 -6.96 -13.13
N ASP A 22 -2.13 -8.03 -13.92
CA ASP A 22 -0.99 -8.94 -13.83
C ASP A 22 0.30 -8.25 -14.23
N ALA A 23 0.24 -7.37 -15.22
CA ALA A 23 1.42 -6.60 -15.62
C ALA A 23 1.89 -5.71 -14.48
N ASP A 24 0.95 -5.10 -13.75
CA ASP A 24 1.28 -4.27 -12.60
C ASP A 24 1.97 -5.09 -11.52
N ARG A 25 1.51 -6.31 -11.28
CA ARG A 25 2.13 -7.18 -10.27
C ARG A 25 3.55 -7.55 -10.64
N LYS A 26 3.78 -7.85 -11.90
CA LYS A 26 5.13 -8.16 -12.36
C LYS A 26 6.05 -6.97 -12.18
N TYR A 27 5.55 -5.79 -12.51
CA TYR A 27 6.34 -4.58 -12.38
C TYR A 27 6.67 -4.29 -10.91
N LEU A 28 5.69 -4.50 -10.04
CA LEU A 28 5.87 -4.32 -8.61
C LEU A 28 7.00 -5.20 -8.09
N ILE A 29 7.01 -6.45 -8.47
CA ILE A 29 8.01 -7.40 -7.99
C ILE A 29 9.37 -7.15 -8.63
N SER A 30 9.39 -6.88 -9.93
CA SER A 30 10.66 -6.77 -10.65
C SER A 30 11.35 -5.44 -10.45
N PHE A 31 10.57 -4.37 -10.29
CA PHE A 31 11.13 -3.02 -10.24
C PHE A 31 11.12 -2.46 -8.81
N TYR A 32 9.99 -2.57 -8.12
CA TYR A 32 9.86 -1.92 -6.81
C TYR A 32 10.39 -2.76 -5.66
N GLU A 33 10.18 -4.07 -5.69
CA GLU A 33 10.59 -4.90 -4.56
C GLU A 33 12.09 -4.78 -4.26
N PRO A 34 12.99 -4.73 -5.25
CA PRO A 34 14.40 -4.54 -4.93
C PRO A 34 14.71 -3.23 -4.22
N ILE A 35 13.83 -2.25 -4.36
CA ILE A 35 14.02 -0.93 -3.75
C ILE A 35 13.41 -0.87 -2.37
N ILE A 36 12.16 -1.32 -2.22
CA ILE A 36 11.40 -1.13 -0.98
C ILE A 36 11.39 -2.36 -0.08
N GLY A 37 11.80 -3.51 -0.60
CA GLY A 37 11.88 -4.73 0.19
C GLY A 37 10.60 -5.55 0.15
N HIS A 38 10.75 -6.83 0.50
CA HIS A 38 9.64 -7.77 0.39
C HIS A 38 8.49 -7.46 1.36
N LEU A 39 8.78 -6.92 2.54
CA LEU A 39 7.71 -6.66 3.50
C LEU A 39 6.81 -5.52 3.02
N ALA A 40 7.41 -4.47 2.44
CA ALA A 40 6.60 -3.38 1.89
C ALA A 40 5.73 -3.87 0.75
N VAL A 41 6.26 -4.74 -0.11
CA VAL A 41 5.45 -5.33 -1.18
C VAL A 41 4.32 -6.17 -0.60
N ALA A 42 4.62 -6.97 0.42
CA ALA A 42 3.60 -7.79 1.07
C ALA A 42 2.51 -6.91 1.67
N LEU A 43 2.89 -5.83 2.35
CA LEU A 43 1.91 -4.90 2.90
C LEU A 43 1.03 -4.30 1.81
N TYR A 44 1.63 -3.88 0.71
CA TYR A 44 0.89 -3.32 -0.41
C TYR A 44 -0.16 -4.31 -0.92
N LEU A 45 0.23 -5.57 -1.09
CA LEU A 45 -0.68 -6.59 -1.60
C LEU A 45 -1.77 -6.93 -0.59
N VAL A 46 -1.46 -6.93 0.70
CA VAL A 46 -2.48 -7.16 1.74
C VAL A 46 -3.50 -6.04 1.73
N LEU A 47 -3.05 -4.79 1.60
CA LEU A 47 -3.96 -3.67 1.55
C LEU A 47 -4.90 -3.76 0.35
N ILE A 48 -4.37 -4.16 -0.79
CA ILE A 48 -5.21 -4.39 -1.96
C ILE A 48 -6.20 -5.52 -1.70
N ASN A 49 -5.74 -6.58 -1.04
CA ASN A 49 -6.60 -7.70 -0.71
C ASN A 49 -7.72 -7.31 0.26
N ASP A 50 -7.51 -6.28 1.07
CA ASP A 50 -8.52 -5.81 2.00
C ASP A 50 -9.69 -5.10 1.30
N LEU A 51 -9.50 -4.69 0.05
CA LEU A 51 -10.57 -4.06 -0.71
C LEU A 51 -11.66 -5.09 -1.00
N GLU A 52 -12.91 -4.65 -0.89
CA GLU A 52 -14.02 -5.53 -1.21
C GLU A 52 -14.12 -5.70 -2.71
N GLU A 53 -14.46 -6.90 -3.10
CA GLU A 53 -14.55 -7.24 -4.52
C GLU A 53 -15.53 -6.31 -5.22
N GLY A 54 -15.10 -5.74 -6.34
CA GLY A 54 -15.92 -4.82 -7.11
C GLY A 54 -16.05 -3.44 -6.52
N LYS A 55 -15.35 -3.14 -5.42
CA LYS A 55 -15.41 -1.85 -4.77
C LYS A 55 -14.04 -1.24 -4.68
N CYS A 56 -14.02 0.08 -4.56
CA CYS A 56 -12.78 0.84 -4.45
C CYS A 56 -12.43 1.17 -3.00
N ILE A 57 -13.15 0.61 -2.05
CA ILE A 57 -12.97 0.94 -0.63
C ILE A 57 -13.11 -0.33 0.20
N SER A 58 -12.33 -0.41 1.27
CA SER A 58 -12.42 -1.52 2.21
C SER A 58 -13.36 -1.15 3.34
N ARG A 59 -13.70 -2.15 4.16
CA ARG A 59 -14.32 -1.87 5.45
C ARG A 59 -13.23 -1.43 6.44
N ASP A 60 -13.64 -1.11 7.66
CA ASP A 60 -12.69 -0.75 8.71
C ASP A 60 -11.93 -1.96 9.22
N PHE A 61 -10.64 -1.82 9.37
CA PHE A 61 -9.79 -2.82 10.00
C PHE A 61 -8.95 -2.15 11.08
N THR A 62 -8.41 -2.93 12.00
CA THR A 62 -7.39 -2.43 12.91
C THR A 62 -6.03 -2.89 12.44
N HIS A 63 -4.98 -2.24 12.97
CA HIS A 63 -3.62 -2.63 12.61
C HIS A 63 -3.24 -4.00 13.18
N HIS A 64 -4.00 -4.51 14.16
CA HIS A 64 -3.86 -5.91 14.58
C HIS A 64 -4.02 -6.86 13.40
N HIS A 65 -4.95 -6.55 12.50
CA HIS A 65 -5.21 -7.36 11.32
C HIS A 65 -3.94 -7.49 10.46
N LEU A 66 -3.27 -6.36 10.21
CA LEU A 66 -2.05 -6.37 9.42
C LEU A 66 -0.91 -7.09 10.13
N MET A 67 -0.77 -6.84 11.44
CA MET A 67 0.26 -7.50 12.22
C MET A 67 0.08 -9.01 12.21
N SER A 68 -1.15 -9.45 12.26
CA SER A 68 -1.47 -10.87 12.27
C SER A 68 -1.19 -11.52 10.92
N LEU A 69 -1.62 -10.89 9.84
CA LEU A 69 -1.43 -11.43 8.51
C LEU A 69 0.04 -11.47 8.10
N LEU A 70 0.77 -10.41 8.44
CA LEU A 70 2.17 -10.30 8.03
C LEU A 70 3.13 -10.85 9.07
N LYS A 71 2.60 -11.24 10.24
CA LYS A 71 3.39 -11.76 11.36
C LYS A 71 4.56 -10.84 11.66
N THR A 72 4.23 -9.58 11.89
CA THR A 72 5.20 -8.51 11.95
C THR A 72 4.82 -7.54 13.05
N PRO A 73 5.79 -7.07 13.86
CA PRO A 73 5.50 -6.07 14.87
C PRO A 73 5.16 -4.73 14.23
N LEU A 74 4.44 -3.91 14.99
CA LEU A 74 3.93 -2.65 14.49
C LEU A 74 5.01 -1.71 14.02
N LYS A 75 6.15 -1.68 14.70
CA LYS A 75 7.25 -0.80 14.32
C LYS A 75 7.74 -1.12 12.91
N VAL A 76 7.90 -2.40 12.61
CA VAL A 76 8.39 -2.82 11.30
C VAL A 76 7.32 -2.58 10.24
N LEU A 77 6.07 -2.76 10.63
CA LEU A 77 4.95 -2.48 9.75
C LEU A 77 4.93 -1.00 9.34
N LYS A 78 5.18 -0.13 10.31
CA LYS A 78 5.24 1.31 10.03
C LYS A 78 6.37 1.64 9.06
N GLU A 79 7.51 0.99 9.23
CA GLU A 79 8.64 1.20 8.31
C GLU A 79 8.27 0.77 6.89
N ALA A 80 7.57 -0.34 6.76
CA ALA A 80 7.11 -0.81 5.45
C ALA A 80 6.15 0.20 4.82
N ARG A 81 5.23 0.75 5.62
CA ARG A 81 4.32 1.77 5.14
C ARG A 81 5.08 3.00 4.63
N GLU A 82 6.09 3.41 5.40
CA GLU A 82 6.88 4.58 5.02
C GLU A 82 7.63 4.36 3.72
N ALA A 83 8.09 3.13 3.47
CA ALA A 83 8.74 2.81 2.20
C ALA A 83 7.76 2.95 1.03
N LEU A 84 6.53 2.53 1.22
CA LEU A 84 5.51 2.67 0.19
C LEU A 84 5.17 4.15 -0.05
N GLU A 85 5.11 4.93 1.03
CA GLU A 85 4.84 6.35 0.91
C GLU A 85 5.96 7.06 0.16
N ALA A 86 7.20 6.69 0.46
CA ALA A 86 8.36 7.33 -0.14
C ALA A 86 8.42 7.11 -1.64
N THR A 87 7.94 5.97 -2.13
CA THR A 87 7.95 5.68 -3.56
C THR A 87 6.69 6.13 -4.28
N GLY A 88 5.73 6.67 -3.53
CA GLY A 88 4.49 7.15 -4.15
C GLY A 88 3.47 6.06 -4.42
N LEU A 89 3.68 4.86 -3.91
CA LEU A 89 2.74 3.77 -4.09
C LEU A 89 1.55 3.85 -3.14
N MET A 90 1.67 4.68 -2.12
CA MET A 90 0.62 4.85 -1.14
C MET A 90 0.65 6.26 -0.58
N ARG A 91 -0.52 6.77 -0.23
CA ARG A 91 -0.65 8.03 0.50
C ARG A 91 -1.46 7.77 1.75
N THR A 92 -1.00 8.29 2.88
CA THR A 92 -1.67 8.10 4.16
C THR A 92 -2.32 9.40 4.58
N LEU A 93 -3.61 9.34 4.90
CA LEU A 93 -4.34 10.42 5.52
C LEU A 93 -4.70 9.98 6.93
N TYR A 94 -4.78 10.92 7.84
CA TYR A 94 -4.85 10.61 9.26
C TYR A 94 -5.85 11.52 9.95
N LYS A 95 -6.72 10.94 10.75
CA LYS A 95 -7.67 11.70 11.55
C LYS A 95 -7.52 11.29 13.00
N LYS A 96 -7.15 12.26 13.84
CA LYS A 96 -6.97 12.04 15.26
C LYS A 96 -8.31 11.96 15.96
N GLY A 97 -8.40 11.08 16.95
CA GLY A 97 -9.60 10.93 17.79
C GLY A 97 -9.28 10.07 18.96
N ASP A 98 -10.31 9.57 19.66
CA ASP A 98 -10.12 8.62 20.74
C ASP A 98 -9.39 7.39 20.23
N ILE A 99 -9.82 6.91 19.05
CA ILE A 99 -9.10 5.92 18.28
C ILE A 99 -8.72 6.62 17.00
N ASN A 100 -7.45 6.61 16.66
CA ASN A 100 -7.00 7.27 15.45
C ASN A 100 -7.46 6.48 14.23
N ASN A 101 -7.79 7.20 13.17
CA ASN A 101 -8.26 6.61 11.93
C ASN A 101 -7.30 6.98 10.82
N TYR A 102 -6.95 5.99 10.03
CA TYR A 102 -6.04 6.16 8.89
C TYR A 102 -6.79 5.83 7.60
N LEU A 103 -6.49 6.58 6.57
CA LEU A 103 -6.97 6.27 5.22
C LEU A 103 -5.73 5.99 4.39
N TYR A 104 -5.63 4.76 3.90
CA TYR A 104 -4.51 4.34 3.08
C TYR A 104 -4.97 4.33 1.63
N GLU A 105 -4.52 5.32 0.90
CA GLU A 105 -4.85 5.43 -0.51
C GLU A 105 -3.76 4.75 -1.32
N ILE A 106 -4.11 3.64 -1.93
CA ILE A 106 -3.19 2.88 -2.76
C ILE A 106 -3.15 3.53 -4.14
N LYS A 107 -1.95 3.71 -4.64
CA LYS A 107 -1.75 4.30 -5.95
C LYS A 107 -1.10 3.29 -6.85
N ILE A 108 -1.70 3.13 -8.03
CA ILE A 108 -1.16 2.24 -9.04
C ILE A 108 -0.62 3.12 -10.15
N ARG A 109 0.70 3.17 -10.23
CA ARG A 109 1.36 4.03 -11.20
C ARG A 109 1.94 3.27 -12.38
N PHE A 110 1.73 1.97 -12.39
CA PHE A 110 2.44 1.11 -13.31
C PHE A 110 1.97 1.26 -14.74
N SER A 111 0.70 1.55 -14.96
CA SER A 111 0.21 1.70 -16.31
C SER A 111 0.86 2.88 -17.02
N PHE A 112 1.14 3.94 -16.28
CA PHE A 112 1.85 5.08 -16.84
C PHE A 112 3.28 4.70 -17.19
N GLU A 113 3.95 3.99 -16.30
CA GLU A 113 5.31 3.54 -16.55
C GLU A 113 5.34 2.54 -17.70
N ASN A 114 4.33 1.71 -17.79
CA ASN A 114 4.24 0.74 -18.88
C ASN A 114 4.23 1.42 -20.24
N ASN A 115 3.61 2.58 -20.34
CA ASN A 115 3.62 3.31 -21.60
C ASN A 115 5.03 3.68 -22.01
N ARG A 116 5.84 4.07 -21.04
CA ARG A 116 7.23 4.40 -21.34
C ARG A 116 8.01 3.19 -21.78
N PHE A 117 7.80 2.08 -21.10
CA PHE A 117 8.49 0.85 -21.48
C PHE A 117 8.10 0.38 -22.85
N ARG A 118 6.84 0.54 -23.21
CA ARG A 118 6.44 0.17 -24.54
C ARG A 118 7.14 1.00 -25.60
N SER A 119 7.37 2.27 -25.29
CA SER A 119 8.13 3.12 -26.22
C SER A 119 9.55 2.62 -26.38
N PHE A 120 10.18 2.23 -25.29
CA PHE A 120 11.53 1.67 -25.35
C PHE A 120 11.55 0.39 -26.16
N ASP A 121 10.62 -0.49 -25.90
CA ASP A 121 10.56 -1.77 -26.58
C ASP A 121 10.46 -1.57 -28.08
N ARG A 122 9.65 -0.64 -28.50
CA ARG A 122 9.51 -0.38 -29.92
C ARG A 122 10.73 0.30 -30.51
N GLY A 123 11.45 1.03 -29.68
CA GLY A 123 12.64 1.71 -30.14
C GLY A 123 13.85 0.81 -30.25
N SER A 124 13.79 -0.35 -29.64
CA SER A 124 14.94 -1.25 -29.63
C SER A 124 14.94 -2.24 -30.79
#